data_a0953c0cab9be193f2d1cd5c3d938a2b
#
_entry.id   a0953c0cab9be193f2d1cd5c3d938a2b
#
_cell.length_a   1.000
_cell.length_b   1.000
_cell.length_c   1.000
_cell.angle_alpha   90.00
_cell.angle_beta   90.00
_cell.angle_gamma   90.00
#
_symmetry.space_group_name_H-M   'P 1'
#
loop_
_entity.id
_entity.type
_entity.pdbx_description
1 polymer ?
#
loop_
_entity_poly.entity_id
_entity_poly.type
_entity_poly.pdbx_seq_one_letter_code
_entity_poly.pdbx_strand_id
1 'polypeptide(L)'
;MSLPKYDYVIIGAGPAGMAAAVEACQYGLNVLVLDEQPTVGGQIYRNIEDLKEQRPGEFHQLDADYQEAFELTQRFRSSKAKYQPGRSIWQIDSDLTLYHIGQDGGP
;
A
#
# COMPACT_ATOMS: atom_id res chain seq x y z
N MET A 1 24.52 -8.89 -12.11
CA MET A 1 23.07 -8.60 -12.06
C MET A 1 22.82 -7.48 -11.07
N SER A 2 22.15 -6.45 -11.51
CA SER A 2 21.85 -5.32 -10.62
C SER A 2 20.52 -5.54 -9.90
N LEU A 3 20.46 -5.02 -8.66
CA LEU A 3 19.22 -5.07 -7.88
C LEU A 3 18.25 -4.03 -8.42
N PRO A 4 16.93 -4.29 -8.30
CA PRO A 4 15.95 -3.26 -8.61
C PRO A 4 16.15 -2.04 -7.74
N LYS A 5 15.98 -0.86 -8.33
CA LYS A 5 16.16 0.40 -7.62
C LYS A 5 14.88 1.22 -7.68
N TYR A 6 14.57 1.84 -6.56
CA TYR A 6 13.43 2.71 -6.41
C TYR A 6 13.86 4.03 -5.78
N ASP A 7 13.14 5.10 -6.14
CA ASP A 7 13.37 6.40 -5.49
C ASP A 7 12.86 6.37 -4.06
N TYR A 8 11.75 5.68 -3.83
CA TYR A 8 11.17 5.50 -2.50
C TYR A 8 10.75 4.06 -2.30
N VAL A 9 11.04 3.53 -1.12
CA VAL A 9 10.46 2.27 -0.65
C VAL A 9 9.65 2.59 0.61
N ILE A 10 8.36 2.29 0.56
CA ILE A 10 7.44 2.57 1.66
C ILE A 10 7.07 1.24 2.29
N ILE A 11 7.21 1.15 3.60
CA ILE A 11 6.88 -0.05 4.36
C ILE A 11 5.56 0.22 5.06
N GLY A 12 4.53 -0.49 4.63
CA GLY A 12 3.19 -0.33 5.16
C GLY A 12 2.26 0.39 4.20
N ALA A 13 1.16 -0.27 3.84
CA ALA A 13 0.13 0.31 2.98
C ALA A 13 -1.09 0.75 3.79
N GLY A 14 -0.85 1.32 4.97
CA GLY A 14 -1.85 2.02 5.74
C GLY A 14 -2.11 3.40 5.14
N PRO A 15 -2.94 4.23 5.80
CA PRO A 15 -3.29 5.53 5.23
C PRO A 15 -2.10 6.40 4.94
N ALA A 16 -1.15 6.49 5.88
CA ALA A 16 0.05 7.31 5.69
C ALA A 16 0.91 6.81 4.53
N GLY A 17 1.11 5.49 4.43
CA GLY A 17 1.89 4.90 3.35
C GLY A 17 1.25 5.10 1.99
N MET A 18 -0.07 4.91 1.90
CA MET A 18 -0.80 5.15 0.67
C MET A 18 -0.73 6.61 0.24
N ALA A 19 -0.90 7.53 1.18
CA ALA A 19 -0.84 8.97 0.87
C ALA A 19 0.56 9.36 0.39
N ALA A 20 1.60 8.84 1.03
CA ALA A 20 2.98 9.10 0.62
C ALA A 20 3.25 8.56 -0.79
N ALA A 21 2.74 7.36 -1.10
CA ALA A 21 2.94 6.75 -2.40
C ALA A 21 2.26 7.56 -3.51
N VAL A 22 1.01 7.97 -3.27
CA VAL A 22 0.27 8.79 -4.23
C VAL A 22 1.00 10.09 -4.50
N GLU A 23 1.45 10.76 -3.43
CA GLU A 23 2.17 12.02 -3.55
C GLU A 23 3.48 11.85 -4.32
N ALA A 24 4.27 10.84 -3.98
CA ALA A 24 5.55 10.60 -4.64
C ALA A 24 5.37 10.28 -6.12
N CYS A 25 4.34 9.53 -6.47
CA CYS A 25 4.06 9.20 -7.87
C CYS A 25 3.69 10.44 -8.67
N GLN A 26 3.08 11.43 -8.05
CA GLN A 26 2.74 12.68 -8.74
C GLN A 26 3.99 13.45 -9.18
N TYR A 27 5.11 13.23 -8.51
CA TYR A 27 6.39 13.82 -8.89
C TYR A 27 7.21 12.94 -9.84
N GLY A 28 6.62 11.87 -10.34
CA GLY A 28 7.29 10.99 -11.29
C GLY A 28 8.32 10.06 -10.69
N LEU A 29 8.28 9.87 -9.38
CA LEU A 29 9.24 8.99 -8.70
C LEU A 29 8.83 7.52 -8.83
N ASN A 30 9.84 6.64 -8.85
CA ASN A 30 9.60 5.20 -8.78
C ASN A 30 9.38 4.81 -7.33
N VAL A 31 8.20 4.27 -7.03
CA VAL A 31 7.80 3.96 -5.66
C VAL A 31 7.47 2.48 -5.54
N LEU A 32 8.04 1.85 -4.52
CA LEU A 32 7.68 0.48 -4.13
C LEU A 32 7.06 0.53 -2.76
N VAL A 33 5.90 -0.11 -2.60
CA VAL A 33 5.22 -0.23 -1.32
C VAL A 33 5.18 -1.70 -0.94
N LEU A 34 5.71 -2.02 0.23
CA LEU A 34 5.73 -3.37 0.79
C LEU A 34 4.85 -3.39 2.03
N ASP A 35 4.05 -4.43 2.19
CA ASP A 35 3.21 -4.58 3.37
C ASP A 35 3.15 -6.04 3.79
N GLU A 36 3.18 -6.29 5.08
CA GLU A 36 2.99 -7.64 5.62
C GLU A 36 1.54 -8.11 5.46
N GLN A 37 0.61 -7.17 5.44
CA GLN A 37 -0.81 -7.49 5.30
C GLN A 37 -1.15 -7.88 3.86
N PRO A 38 -2.18 -8.72 3.67
CA PRO A 38 -2.55 -9.15 2.32
C PRO A 38 -3.29 -8.09 1.50
N THR A 39 -3.78 -7.02 2.15
CA THR A 39 -4.51 -5.96 1.47
C THR A 39 -4.08 -4.58 1.98
N VAL A 40 -4.40 -3.55 1.20
CA VAL A 40 -4.07 -2.18 1.55
C VAL A 40 -4.89 -1.67 2.74
N GLY A 41 -4.36 -0.60 3.36
CA GLY A 41 -5.14 0.21 4.30
C GLY A 41 -5.18 -0.31 5.71
N GLY A 42 -4.49 -1.40 6.01
CA GLY A 42 -4.58 -2.03 7.30
C GLY A 42 -5.98 -2.63 7.52
N GLN A 43 -6.28 -2.97 8.76
CA GLN A 43 -7.51 -3.69 9.07
C GLN A 43 -8.76 -2.87 8.76
N ILE A 44 -8.77 -1.61 9.17
CA ILE A 44 -9.94 -0.76 9.01
C ILE A 44 -10.25 -0.51 7.53
N TYR A 45 -9.23 -0.16 6.77
CA TYR A 45 -9.40 0.20 5.37
C TYR A 45 -9.70 -1.01 4.49
N ARG A 46 -9.19 -2.18 4.87
CA ARG A 46 -9.56 -3.42 4.21
C ARG A 46 -11.07 -3.67 4.35
N ASN A 47 -11.60 -3.45 5.55
CA ASN A 47 -13.03 -3.61 5.78
C ASN A 47 -13.85 -2.62 4.94
N ILE A 48 -13.33 -1.41 4.73
CA ILE A 48 -13.99 -0.41 3.90
C ILE A 48 -14.07 -0.86 2.44
N GLU A 49 -12.99 -1.41 1.89
CA GLU A 49 -13.01 -1.94 0.53
C GLU A 49 -14.04 -3.05 0.39
N ASP A 50 -14.03 -3.99 1.34
CA ASP A 50 -14.97 -5.10 1.33
C ASP A 50 -16.41 -4.61 1.44
N LEU A 51 -16.66 -3.64 2.31
CA LEU A 51 -18.00 -3.08 2.48
C LEU A 51 -18.51 -2.41 1.21
N LYS A 52 -17.64 -1.64 0.55
CA LYS A 52 -18.01 -0.97 -0.69
C LYS A 52 -18.38 -1.97 -1.77
N GLU A 53 -17.62 -3.06 -1.88
CA GLU A 53 -17.83 -4.08 -2.89
C GLU A 53 -19.08 -4.92 -2.60
N GLN A 54 -19.28 -5.33 -1.36
CA GLN A 54 -20.34 -6.28 -0.98
C GLN A 54 -21.63 -5.60 -0.57
N ARG A 55 -21.54 -4.38 -0.02
CA ARG A 55 -22.70 -3.66 0.53
C ARG A 55 -22.64 -2.18 0.17
N PRO A 56 -22.72 -1.84 -1.12
CA PRO A 56 -22.55 -0.44 -1.52
C PRO A 56 -23.59 0.50 -0.91
N GLY A 57 -24.80 0.02 -0.63
CA GLY A 57 -25.80 0.84 0.03
C GLY A 57 -25.45 1.22 1.45
N GLU A 58 -24.81 0.30 2.18
CA GLU A 58 -24.34 0.60 3.54
C GLU A 58 -23.14 1.51 3.51
N PHE A 59 -22.27 1.38 2.49
CA PHE A 59 -21.12 2.26 2.35
C PHE A 59 -21.55 3.73 2.29
N HIS A 60 -22.62 4.03 1.60
CA HIS A 60 -23.10 5.42 1.47
C HIS A 60 -23.63 5.99 2.80
N GLN A 61 -23.85 5.15 3.78
CA GLN A 61 -24.27 5.57 5.11
C GLN A 61 -23.10 5.84 6.05
N LEU A 62 -21.86 5.55 5.63
CA LEU A 62 -20.68 5.82 6.42
C LEU A 62 -20.39 7.34 6.40
N ASP A 63 -19.67 7.81 7.44
CA ASP A 63 -19.33 9.21 7.53
C ASP A 63 -18.28 9.61 6.48
N ALA A 64 -18.01 10.92 6.43
CA ALA A 64 -17.10 11.47 5.43
C ALA A 64 -15.68 10.92 5.56
N ASP A 65 -15.23 10.64 6.78
CA ASP A 65 -13.88 10.14 7.02
C ASP A 65 -13.67 8.77 6.37
N TYR A 66 -14.67 7.89 6.48
CA TYR A 66 -14.59 6.59 5.84
C TYR A 66 -14.63 6.70 4.32
N GLN A 67 -15.41 7.63 3.80
CA GLN A 67 -15.46 7.84 2.35
C GLN A 67 -14.15 8.41 1.83
N GLU A 68 -13.51 9.33 2.56
CA GLU A 68 -12.19 9.83 2.21
C GLU A 68 -11.15 8.72 2.20
N ALA A 69 -11.22 7.82 3.18
CA ALA A 69 -10.31 6.68 3.23
C ALA A 69 -10.48 5.77 2.02
N PHE A 70 -11.72 5.55 1.60
CA PHE A 70 -11.98 4.77 0.39
C PHE A 70 -11.40 5.46 -0.84
N GLU A 71 -11.58 6.76 -0.96
CA GLU A 71 -11.05 7.52 -2.09
C GLU A 71 -9.52 7.47 -2.12
N LEU A 72 -8.87 7.56 -0.97
CA LEU A 72 -7.41 7.43 -0.90
C LEU A 72 -6.97 6.05 -1.40
N THR A 73 -7.65 5.00 -0.98
CA THR A 73 -7.37 3.64 -1.42
C THR A 73 -7.49 3.52 -2.94
N GLN A 74 -8.54 4.12 -3.51
CA GLN A 74 -8.73 4.11 -4.96
C GLN A 74 -7.61 4.86 -5.68
N ARG A 75 -7.21 6.01 -5.17
CA ARG A 75 -6.10 6.77 -5.76
C ARG A 75 -4.80 5.99 -5.69
N PHE A 76 -4.56 5.31 -4.57
CA PHE A 76 -3.37 4.48 -4.43
C PHE A 76 -3.36 3.34 -5.44
N ARG A 77 -4.47 2.63 -5.59
CA ARG A 77 -4.55 1.52 -6.54
C ARG A 77 -4.44 1.97 -7.97
N SER A 78 -4.82 3.21 -8.27
CA SER A 78 -4.71 3.80 -9.61
C SER A 78 -3.34 4.43 -9.86
N SER A 79 -2.51 4.55 -8.83
CA SER A 79 -1.19 5.16 -8.95
C SER A 79 -0.22 4.23 -9.64
N LYS A 80 0.95 4.77 -10.03
CA LYS A 80 2.01 3.98 -10.64
C LYS A 80 2.90 3.29 -9.62
N ALA A 81 2.59 3.42 -8.33
CA ALA A 81 3.36 2.75 -7.28
C ALA A 81 3.27 1.23 -7.46
N LYS A 82 4.42 0.58 -7.33
CA LYS A 82 4.44 -0.87 -7.33
C LYS A 82 4.10 -1.35 -5.92
N TYR A 83 3.07 -2.17 -5.80
CA TYR A 83 2.58 -2.63 -4.51
C TYR A 83 2.76 -4.14 -4.40
N GLN A 84 3.42 -4.57 -3.32
CA GLN A 84 3.64 -5.98 -3.02
C GLN A 84 3.13 -6.31 -1.62
N PRO A 85 1.90 -6.81 -1.51
CA PRO A 85 1.35 -7.24 -0.21
C PRO A 85 1.93 -8.58 0.21
N GLY A 86 1.75 -8.92 1.49
CA GLY A 86 2.19 -10.20 2.02
C GLY A 86 3.71 -10.35 2.05
N ARG A 87 4.44 -9.25 2.27
CA ARG A 87 5.90 -9.24 2.28
C ARG A 87 6.40 -8.87 3.67
N SER A 88 7.31 -9.68 4.21
CA SER A 88 7.94 -9.39 5.49
C SER A 88 9.35 -8.86 5.25
N ILE A 89 9.67 -7.73 5.85
CA ILE A 89 10.99 -7.14 5.78
C ILE A 89 11.81 -7.70 6.93
N TRP A 90 12.98 -8.25 6.63
CA TRP A 90 13.80 -8.84 7.67
C TRP A 90 15.16 -8.17 7.83
N GLN A 91 15.57 -7.32 6.91
CA GLN A 91 16.84 -6.61 7.06
C GLN A 91 16.86 -5.38 6.16
N ILE A 92 17.47 -4.31 6.66
CA ILE A 92 17.79 -3.12 5.89
C ILE A 92 19.24 -2.80 6.17
N ASP A 93 20.06 -2.77 5.12
CA ASP A 93 21.48 -2.48 5.25
C ASP A 93 21.74 -0.97 5.29
N SER A 94 22.94 -0.59 5.73
CA SER A 94 23.31 0.81 5.81
C SER A 94 23.42 1.49 4.43
N ASP A 95 23.54 0.71 3.36
CA ASP A 95 23.52 1.23 1.98
C ASP A 95 22.09 1.32 1.42
N LEU A 96 21.09 1.16 2.28
CA LEU A 96 19.67 1.21 1.94
C LEU A 96 19.20 0.05 1.07
N THR A 97 19.92 -1.08 1.11
CA THR A 97 19.42 -2.32 0.53
C THR A 97 18.46 -2.97 1.49
N LEU A 98 17.26 -3.30 1.01
CA LEU A 98 16.20 -3.88 1.81
C LEU A 98 15.97 -5.32 1.38
N TYR A 99 15.84 -6.21 2.35
CA TYR A 99 15.60 -7.64 2.13
C TYR A 99 14.20 -8.01 2.62
N HIS A 100 13.42 -8.62 1.75
CA HIS A 100 12.07 -9.03 2.10
C HIS A 100 11.77 -10.41 1.51
N ILE A 101 10.74 -11.05 2.07
CA ILE A 101 10.32 -12.39 1.67
C ILE A 101 8.79 -12.46 1.70
N GLY A 102 8.21 -13.20 0.76
CA GLY A 102 6.78 -13.45 0.77
C GLY A 102 6.37 -14.35 1.92
N GLN A 103 5.18 -14.13 2.44
CA GLN A 103 4.67 -14.92 3.57
C GLN A 103 4.38 -16.36 3.20
N ASP A 104 4.30 -16.65 1.92
CA ASP A 104 4.16 -18.02 1.40
C ASP A 104 5.50 -18.74 1.27
N GLY A 105 6.61 -18.12 1.73
CA GLY A 105 7.95 -18.67 1.61
C GLY A 105 8.66 -18.34 0.31
N GLY A 106 8.03 -17.63 -0.59
CA GLY A 106 8.65 -17.22 -1.85
C GLY A 106 9.43 -15.92 -1.72
N PRO A 107 10.44 -15.72 -2.56
CA PRO A 107 11.19 -14.47 -2.59
C PRO A 107 10.36 -13.32 -3.16
#